data_3f5b89d7c6bc09fd48dd3b552fb76175
#
_entry.id   3f5b89d7c6bc09fd48dd3b552fb76175
#
_cell.length_a   1.000
_cell.length_b   1.000
_cell.length_c   1.000
_cell.angle_alpha   90.00
_cell.angle_beta   90.00
_cell.angle_gamma   90.00
#
_symmetry.space_group_name_H-M   'P 1'
#
loop_
_entity.id
_entity.type
_entity.pdbx_description
1 polymer ?
#
loop_
_entity_poly.entity_id
_entity_poly.type
_entity_poly.pdbx_seq_one_letter_code
_entity_poly.pdbx_strand_id
1 'polypeptide(L)'
;MADREALSYEQARDELTSVVKRLEAGGLSLEQSLDLWERGERLAAICGEWLEGARARLTAAMAAHEAAEAPAGREQGKGNGAGNGETPF
;
A
#
# COMPACT_ATOMS: atom_id res chain seq x y z
N MET A 1 9.53 20.46 -4.44
CA MET A 1 9.33 20.25 -4.73
C MET A 1 9.21 19.60 -5.42
N ALA A 2 9.18 19.83 -5.71
CA ALA A 2 9.02 19.22 -6.62
C ALA A 2 9.45 18.03 -6.58
N ASP A 3 10.21 17.85 -6.14
CA ASP A 3 10.66 16.71 -6.13
C ASP A 3 9.63 15.81 -5.73
N ARG A 4 8.67 16.09 -5.23
CA ARG A 4 7.79 15.28 -4.92
C ARG A 4 7.01 15.01 -6.04
N GLU A 5 6.91 13.90 -6.57
CA GLU A 5 6.15 13.63 -7.67
C GLU A 5 4.72 13.52 -7.29
N ALA A 6 3.85 14.19 -8.00
CA ALA A 6 2.47 14.19 -7.66
C ALA A 6 1.75 13.10 -8.40
N LEU A 7 2.12 11.89 -8.23
CA LEU A 7 1.49 10.80 -8.93
C LEU A 7 0.31 10.26 -8.15
N SER A 8 -0.72 9.86 -8.87
CA SER A 8 -1.82 9.20 -8.20
C SER A 8 -1.38 7.79 -7.89
N TYR A 9 -2.16 7.10 -7.09
CA TYR A 9 -1.82 5.73 -6.75
C TYR A 9 -1.78 4.88 -8.02
N GLU A 10 -2.75 5.03 -8.91
CA GLU A 10 -2.76 4.25 -10.12
C GLU A 10 -1.57 4.55 -11.00
N GLN A 11 -1.19 5.80 -11.10
CA GLN A 11 -0.04 6.13 -11.90
C GLN A 11 1.23 5.54 -11.31
N ALA A 12 1.40 5.66 -10.01
CA ALA A 12 2.60 5.13 -9.37
C ALA A 12 2.63 3.61 -9.49
N ARG A 13 1.49 2.96 -9.31
CA ARG A 13 1.44 1.52 -9.40
C ARG A 13 1.73 1.04 -10.81
N ASP A 14 1.19 1.72 -11.82
CA ASP A 14 1.45 1.31 -13.19
C ASP A 14 2.91 1.48 -13.54
N GLU A 15 3.50 2.56 -13.11
CA GLU A 15 4.90 2.75 -13.42
C GLU A 15 5.75 1.75 -12.66
N LEU A 16 5.41 1.45 -11.43
CA LEU A 16 6.16 0.48 -10.66
C LEU A 16 6.09 -0.89 -11.34
N THR A 17 4.92 -1.25 -11.85
CA THR A 17 4.79 -2.51 -12.56
C THR A 17 5.71 -2.54 -13.77
N SER A 18 5.83 -1.43 -14.49
CA SER A 18 6.71 -1.38 -15.63
C SER A 18 8.16 -1.51 -15.21
N VAL A 19 8.54 -0.87 -14.13
CA VAL A 19 9.90 -0.95 -13.64
C VAL A 19 10.24 -2.39 -13.27
N VAL A 20 9.34 -3.06 -12.59
CA VAL A 20 9.57 -4.42 -12.17
C VAL A 20 9.70 -5.33 -13.39
N LYS A 21 8.86 -5.12 -14.41
CA LYS A 21 8.95 -5.94 -15.59
C LYS A 21 10.26 -5.76 -16.30
N ARG A 22 10.76 -4.53 -16.34
CA ARG A 22 12.03 -4.33 -17.00
C ARG A 22 13.17 -4.98 -16.22
N LEU A 23 13.12 -4.92 -14.91
CA LEU A 23 14.15 -5.57 -14.11
C LEU A 23 14.08 -7.08 -14.27
N GLU A 24 12.88 -7.63 -14.33
CA GLU A 24 12.74 -9.05 -14.49
C GLU A 24 13.18 -9.53 -15.86
N ALA A 25 13.02 -8.71 -16.87
CA ALA A 25 13.43 -9.10 -18.20
C ALA A 25 14.94 -9.22 -18.31
N GLY A 26 15.67 -8.49 -17.51
CA GLY A 26 17.11 -8.60 -17.54
C GLY A 26 17.71 -7.90 -18.72
N GLY A 27 18.95 -8.18 -18.99
CA GLY A 27 19.61 -7.57 -20.10
C GLY A 27 20.04 -6.14 -19.88
N LEU A 28 20.01 -5.66 -18.67
CA LEU A 28 20.37 -4.30 -18.39
C LEU A 28 21.77 -4.22 -17.83
N SER A 29 22.40 -3.09 -18.00
CA SER A 29 23.69 -2.90 -17.36
C SER A 29 23.46 -2.74 -15.86
N LEU A 30 24.51 -2.82 -15.09
CA LEU A 30 24.38 -2.64 -13.67
C LEU A 30 23.85 -1.26 -13.36
N GLU A 31 24.37 -0.25 -14.05
CA GLU A 31 23.94 1.10 -13.79
C GLU A 31 22.46 1.25 -14.11
N GLN A 32 21.99 0.69 -15.21
CA GLN A 32 20.60 0.78 -15.56
C GLN A 32 19.74 0.06 -14.53
N SER A 33 20.21 -1.07 -14.03
CA SER A 33 19.46 -1.80 -13.04
C SER A 33 19.35 -1.01 -11.75
N LEU A 34 20.42 -0.35 -11.35
CA LEU A 34 20.37 0.45 -10.14
C LEU A 34 19.44 1.64 -10.30
N ASP A 35 19.45 2.27 -11.46
CA ASP A 35 18.55 3.39 -11.68
C ASP A 35 17.09 2.94 -11.61
N LEU A 36 16.79 1.81 -12.22
CA LEU A 36 15.45 1.30 -12.18
C LEU A 36 15.06 0.90 -10.76
N TRP A 37 16.01 0.34 -10.02
CA TRP A 37 15.74 -0.05 -8.66
C TRP A 37 15.40 1.17 -7.81
N GLU A 38 16.16 2.25 -7.97
CA GLU A 38 15.90 3.45 -7.21
C GLU A 38 14.55 4.04 -7.58
N ARG A 39 14.22 4.00 -8.88
CA ARG A 39 12.93 4.50 -9.28
C ARG A 39 11.82 3.64 -8.68
N GLY A 40 12.02 2.33 -8.68
CA GLY A 40 11.03 1.44 -8.10
C GLY A 40 10.83 1.70 -6.63
N GLU A 41 11.91 1.98 -5.91
CA GLU A 41 11.76 2.27 -4.51
C GLU A 41 10.97 3.54 -4.27
N ARG A 42 11.19 4.55 -5.10
CA ARG A 42 10.45 5.76 -4.94
C ARG A 42 8.98 5.55 -5.25
N LEU A 43 8.67 4.79 -6.30
CA LEU A 43 7.30 4.52 -6.65
C LEU A 43 6.62 3.68 -5.58
N ALA A 44 7.34 2.74 -5.02
CA ALA A 44 6.77 1.92 -3.96
C ALA A 44 6.44 2.77 -2.74
N ALA A 45 7.29 3.76 -2.45
CA ALA A 45 7.02 4.64 -1.33
C ALA A 45 5.76 5.47 -1.58
N ILE A 46 5.59 5.94 -2.83
CA ILE A 46 4.40 6.72 -3.15
C ILE A 46 3.17 5.85 -3.01
N CYS A 47 3.22 4.62 -3.50
CA CYS A 47 2.09 3.72 -3.36
C CYS A 47 1.79 3.47 -1.89
N GLY A 48 2.84 3.29 -1.10
CA GLY A 48 2.66 3.05 0.32
C GLY A 48 1.98 4.22 1.02
N GLU A 49 2.34 5.44 0.62
CA GLU A 49 1.71 6.60 1.21
C GLU A 49 0.23 6.65 0.89
N TRP A 50 -0.14 6.33 -0.35
CA TRP A 50 -1.53 6.32 -0.71
C TRP A 50 -2.29 5.25 0.07
N LEU A 51 -1.70 4.07 0.20
CA LEU A 51 -2.35 2.99 0.89
C LEU A 51 -2.46 3.28 2.39
N GLU A 52 -1.44 3.91 2.95
CA GLU A 52 -1.48 4.24 4.35
C GLU A 52 -2.56 5.27 4.61
N GLY A 53 -2.73 6.24 3.72
CA GLY A 53 -3.78 7.21 3.88
C GLY A 53 -5.15 6.57 3.79
N ALA A 54 -5.32 5.65 2.85
CA ALA A 54 -6.59 4.98 2.71
C ALA A 54 -6.88 4.11 3.92
N ARG A 55 -5.84 3.46 4.45
CA ARG A 55 -6.01 2.64 5.60
C ARG A 55 -6.42 3.47 6.80
N ALA A 56 -5.80 4.62 6.96
CA ALA A 56 -6.14 5.49 8.08
C ALA A 56 -7.58 5.95 7.98
N ARG A 57 -8.02 6.27 6.77
CA ARG A 57 -9.39 6.71 6.62
C ARG A 57 -10.36 5.58 6.88
N LEU A 58 -10.03 4.38 6.46
CA LEU A 58 -10.90 3.26 6.69
C LEU A 58 -10.98 2.97 8.18
N THR A 59 -9.85 3.03 8.87
CA THR A 59 -9.83 2.79 10.29
C THR A 59 -10.71 3.81 11.01
N ALA A 60 -10.61 5.08 10.62
CA ALA A 60 -11.41 6.09 11.26
C ALA A 60 -12.90 5.88 10.98
N ALA A 61 -13.22 5.49 9.76
CA ALA A 61 -14.60 5.27 9.42
C ALA A 61 -15.17 4.08 10.19
N MET A 62 -14.37 3.05 10.35
CA MET A 62 -14.85 1.91 11.08
C MET A 62 -15.03 2.22 12.56
N ALA A 63 -14.13 3.01 13.11
CA ALA A 63 -14.27 3.39 14.50
C ALA A 63 -15.51 4.22 14.70
N ALA A 64 -15.80 5.12 13.78
CA ALA A 64 -16.98 5.93 13.90
C ALA A 64 -18.23 5.08 13.76
N HIS A 65 -18.17 4.10 12.88
CA HIS A 65 -19.32 3.25 12.69
C HIS A 65 -19.54 2.40 13.94
N GLU A 66 -18.50 1.90 14.52
CA GLU A 66 -18.65 1.14 15.71
C GLU A 66 -19.20 1.98 16.84
N ALA A 67 -18.76 3.18 16.96
CA ALA A 67 -19.26 4.03 18.01
C ALA A 67 -20.75 4.28 17.80
N ALA A 68 -21.15 4.43 16.58
CA ALA A 68 -22.53 4.68 16.33
C ALA A 68 -23.36 3.46 16.53
N GLU A 69 -22.85 2.30 16.21
CA GLU A 69 -23.58 1.14 16.36
C GLU A 69 -23.70 0.68 17.74
N ALA A 70 -23.07 1.09 18.53
CA ALA A 70 -23.20 0.67 19.78
C ALA A 70 -22.60 -0.50 20.22
N PRO A 71 -22.53 -0.70 21.33
CA PRO A 71 -21.81 -1.73 21.89
C PRO A 71 -22.27 -3.07 21.55
N ALA A 72 -23.39 -3.22 21.18
CA ALA A 72 -23.77 -4.50 20.92
C ALA A 72 -22.89 -5.32 20.14
N GLY A 73 -22.38 -4.93 19.22
CA GLY A 73 -21.62 -5.75 18.41
C GLY A 73 -20.32 -5.94 18.77
N ARG A 74 -19.82 -5.43 19.66
CA ARG A 74 -18.59 -5.53 19.88
C ARG A 74 -18.09 -6.78 20.26
N GLU A 75 -18.59 -7.46 20.99
CA GLU A 75 -17.99 -8.57 21.38
C GLU A 75 -17.75 -9.55 20.38
N GLN A 76 -18.53 -9.76 19.55
CA GLN A 76 -18.24 -10.72 18.62
C GLN A 76 -17.09 -10.38 17.82
N GLY A 77 -16.82 -9.23 17.64
CA GLY A 77 -15.71 -8.94 16.82
C GLY A 77 -14.51 -9.53 17.31
N LYS A 78 -14.28 -9.59 18.50
CA LYS A 78 -13.11 -10.01 18.90
C LYS A 78 -12.90 -11.40 18.71
N GLY A 79 -13.82 -12.10 18.78
CA GLY A 79 -13.56 -13.43 18.65
C GLY A 79 -13.02 -13.74 17.39
N ASN A 80 -13.50 -13.34 16.40
CA ASN A 80 -12.97 -13.69 15.23
C ASN A 80 -11.76 -13.08 14.92
N GLY A 81 -11.48 -12.03 15.36
CA GLY A 81 -10.25 -11.50 14.99
C GLY A 81 -9.20 -12.43 15.24
N ALA A 82 -9.30 -13.12 16.21
CA ALA A 82 -8.25 -13.93 16.50
C ALA A 82 -8.03 -14.86 15.44
N GLY A 83 -8.97 -15.40 14.98
CA GLY A 83 -8.71 -16.35 14.05
C GLY A 83 -8.07 -15.88 12.93
N ASN A 84 -8.40 -14.92 12.46
CA ASN A 84 -7.82 -14.54 11.34
C ASN A 84 -6.51 -14.14 11.41
N GLY A 85 -6.08 -13.89 12.37
CA GLY A 85 -4.79 -13.51 12.34
C GLY A 85 -3.98 -14.36 11.61
N GLU A 86 -4.15 -15.51 11.63
CA GLU A 86 -3.27 -16.28 11.04
C GLU A 86 -3.24 -16.31 9.66
N THR A 87 -4.00 -15.88 9.03
CA THR A 87 -3.95 -15.97 7.70
C THR A 87 -2.86 -15.47 7.22
N PRO A 88 -2.18 -15.73 6.82
CA PRO A 88 -1.08 -15.23 6.40
C PRO A 88 -0.90 -15.18 5.21
N PHE A 89 -0.79 -15.24 4.77
CA PHE A 89 -0.46 -15.05 3.67
C PHE A 89 0.35 -15.14 3.44
#